data_e9ea85cabce531d64c0b1e69112c79da
#
_entry.id   e9ea85cabce531d64c0b1e69112c79da
#
_cell.length_a   1.000
_cell.length_b   1.000
_cell.length_c   1.000
_cell.angle_alpha   90.00
_cell.angle_beta   90.00
_cell.angle_gamma   90.00
#
_symmetry.space_group_name_H-M   'P 1'
#
loop_
_entity.id
_entity.type
_entity.pdbx_description
1 polymer ?
#
loop_
_entity_poly.entity_id
_entity_poly.type
_entity_poly.pdbx_seq_one_letter_code
_entity_poly.pdbx_strand_id
1 'polypeptide(L)'
;MGPDMTIFSSKRRDVLKLMAGTALLPLMVAAKPAMAQDVALRAIVISDLHSAYERIGQLLAAVETRIAADKAPHIILLNGDLFEIGNAVAARSASEIEWTFLAALAKLAPTVVNIGNHEPDIDNDLSNFVTRAQALGITVLSNIIDKRSGKPYAAASAQVSVGGRKVVVAGLATNAINTYPKATREMLDIPQPFEWAKANLPGIVKPDATNIVLSHAGVVADRDILPLLPDGTLLVGGHDHLNFVHEQGATRYVHTGSWCTSMTVATIAAPGKAAAIETVTIDRSAPASPALKTLIEQTLEKHLTAEEKAIVGKSAKAMTVDEAGRHVAQLIAAKTGADVGFVGHTSFGAGLPEGDIRRYDFNASLRFDGKLMVAEVDGEALAQILKRCNQDGDIPLAARTGDYLYAMPEKPEVKERYKLVCNDWSATNQKSYFGRSDLAFTEVPDVKLKQTVLGGLS
;
A
#
# COMPACT_ATOMS: atom_id res chain seq x y z
N MET A 1 25.44 75.70 10.33
CA MET A 1 26.72 75.95 11.08
C MET A 1 27.48 74.63 11.00
N GLY A 2 28.44 74.59 10.07
CA GLY A 2 29.59 73.73 10.21
C GLY A 2 30.62 74.38 11.14
N PRO A 3 31.85 74.00 11.30
CA PRO A 3 32.83 73.39 10.37
C PRO A 3 33.56 72.17 11.06
N ASP A 4 34.59 71.59 10.65
CA ASP A 4 35.51 71.67 9.54
C ASP A 4 36.55 70.55 9.69
N MET A 5 37.15 70.24 8.59
CA MET A 5 38.34 69.42 8.28
C MET A 5 39.46 69.43 9.30
N THR A 6 40.25 68.38 9.37
CA THR A 6 41.65 68.44 8.93
C THR A 6 42.32 67.09 8.70
N ILE A 7 43.00 67.05 7.58
CA ILE A 7 43.90 66.04 7.04
C ILE A 7 45.24 66.13 7.80
N PHE A 8 45.95 65.02 8.02
CA PHE A 8 47.45 65.04 7.98
C PHE A 8 47.98 63.68 7.45
N SER A 9 48.73 63.87 6.35
CA SER A 9 49.62 62.93 5.69
C SER A 9 51.01 62.94 6.34
N SER A 10 51.65 61.80 6.48
CA SER A 10 53.10 61.77 6.34
C SER A 10 53.65 60.41 5.91
N LYS A 11 54.35 60.45 4.82
CA LYS A 11 55.27 59.42 4.29
C LYS A 11 56.45 59.26 5.21
N ARG A 12 57.03 58.07 5.33
CA ARG A 12 58.49 57.84 5.16
C ARG A 12 58.78 56.34 4.94
N ARG A 13 59.73 56.23 4.02
CA ARG A 13 60.36 55.05 3.44
C ARG A 13 61.39 54.39 4.35
N ASP A 14 61.74 53.16 3.94
CA ASP A 14 62.96 52.39 4.03
C ASP A 14 63.32 51.71 5.34
N VAL A 15 63.41 50.39 5.30
CA VAL A 15 64.67 49.63 5.23
C VAL A 15 64.38 48.12 5.01
N LEU A 16 64.94 47.56 3.94
CA LEU A 16 65.10 46.13 3.70
C LEU A 16 65.96 45.50 4.81
N LYS A 17 65.50 44.34 5.33
CA LYS A 17 66.37 43.28 5.80
C LYS A 17 65.88 41.94 5.36
N LEU A 18 66.62 41.32 4.47
CA LEU A 18 66.52 39.94 4.02
C LEU A 18 66.74 38.99 5.20
N MET A 19 65.75 38.19 5.56
CA MET A 19 65.99 36.95 6.30
C MET A 19 65.26 35.82 5.59
N ALA A 20 66.04 34.93 5.01
CA ALA A 20 65.57 33.65 4.47
C ALA A 20 65.06 32.76 5.62
N GLY A 21 63.75 32.73 5.78
CA GLY A 21 63.06 31.78 6.63
C GLY A 21 62.43 30.72 5.76
N THR A 22 62.90 29.46 5.85
CA THR A 22 62.29 28.23 5.30
C THR A 22 60.90 28.09 5.84
N ALA A 23 59.91 28.47 5.07
CA ALA A 23 58.51 28.18 5.36
C ALA A 23 58.27 26.71 5.08
N LEU A 24 58.23 25.90 6.13
CA LEU A 24 57.57 24.59 6.11
C LEU A 24 56.08 24.83 5.87
N LEU A 25 55.63 24.64 4.63
CA LEU A 25 54.22 24.48 4.30
C LEU A 25 53.72 23.21 4.99
N PRO A 26 52.68 23.27 5.86
CA PRO A 26 52.02 22.06 6.29
C PRO A 26 51.40 21.41 5.07
N LEU A 27 51.86 20.19 4.73
CA LEU A 27 51.12 19.31 3.83
C LEU A 27 49.74 19.13 4.46
N MET A 28 48.73 19.86 3.98
CA MET A 28 47.36 19.49 4.16
C MET A 28 47.17 18.17 3.40
N VAL A 29 47.34 17.05 4.10
CA VAL A 29 46.81 15.78 3.69
C VAL A 29 45.31 16.01 3.65
N ALA A 30 44.76 16.22 2.44
CA ALA A 30 43.34 16.18 2.22
C ALA A 30 42.88 14.78 2.72
N ALA A 31 42.33 14.74 3.91
CA ALA A 31 41.64 13.53 4.39
C ALA A 31 40.62 13.22 3.30
N LYS A 32 40.86 12.13 2.56
CA LYS A 32 39.80 11.55 1.74
C LYS A 32 38.57 11.44 2.67
N PRO A 33 37.40 11.94 2.25
CA PRO A 33 36.22 11.72 3.04
C PRO A 33 36.18 10.23 3.33
N ALA A 34 36.16 9.86 4.61
CA ALA A 34 35.99 8.49 5.02
C ALA A 34 34.78 7.96 4.22
N MET A 35 35.03 6.97 3.35
CA MET A 35 33.94 6.30 2.64
C MET A 35 32.98 5.91 3.74
N ALA A 36 31.77 6.46 3.72
CA ALA A 36 30.74 6.05 4.68
C ALA A 36 30.72 4.54 4.62
N GLN A 37 31.01 3.88 5.74
CA GLN A 37 30.92 2.43 5.84
C GLN A 37 29.63 2.01 5.19
N ASP A 38 29.64 0.89 4.43
CA ASP A 38 28.49 0.32 3.74
C ASP A 38 27.42 -0.15 4.74
N VAL A 39 26.86 0.80 5.48
CA VAL A 39 25.73 0.52 6.38
C VAL A 39 24.52 0.28 5.49
N ALA A 40 23.97 -0.93 5.57
CA ALA A 40 22.82 -1.29 4.77
C ALA A 40 21.63 -0.34 5.03
N LEU A 41 20.96 0.06 3.96
CA LEU A 41 19.72 0.84 4.03
C LEU A 41 18.56 -0.09 4.44
N ARG A 42 17.68 0.36 5.34
CA ARG A 42 16.42 -0.29 5.66
C ARG A 42 15.26 0.44 4.98
N ALA A 43 14.58 -0.21 4.07
CA ALA A 43 13.33 0.28 3.52
C ALA A 43 12.16 -0.43 4.21
N ILE A 44 11.34 0.35 4.95
CA ILE A 44 10.11 -0.13 5.57
C ILE A 44 8.98 0.13 4.59
N VAL A 45 8.35 -0.92 4.10
CA VAL A 45 7.30 -0.90 3.08
C VAL A 45 5.95 -1.17 3.71
N ILE A 46 4.99 -0.34 3.41
CA ILE A 46 3.60 -0.41 3.84
C ILE A 46 2.72 -0.13 2.63
N SER A 47 1.60 -0.85 2.46
CA SER A 47 0.67 -0.66 1.36
C SER A 47 -0.76 -0.95 1.81
N ASP A 48 -1.74 -0.39 1.11
CA ASP A 48 -3.16 -0.74 1.21
C ASP A 48 -3.69 -0.73 2.66
N LEU A 49 -3.49 0.40 3.38
CA LEU A 49 -3.85 0.53 4.80
C LEU A 49 -5.37 0.57 5.03
N HIS A 50 -6.11 1.22 4.12
CA HIS A 50 -7.58 1.28 4.13
C HIS A 50 -8.20 1.67 5.48
N SER A 51 -7.65 2.69 6.14
CA SER A 51 -8.21 3.18 7.44
C SER A 51 -8.44 2.05 8.45
N ALA A 52 -7.52 1.09 8.55
CA ALA A 52 -7.63 -0.09 9.42
C ALA A 52 -7.38 0.28 10.90
N TYR A 53 -8.37 0.91 11.53
CA TYR A 53 -8.24 1.45 12.90
C TYR A 53 -8.00 0.38 13.97
N GLU A 54 -8.32 -0.87 13.69
CA GLU A 54 -8.04 -2.00 14.57
C GLU A 54 -6.56 -2.42 14.62
N ARG A 55 -5.72 -1.92 13.68
CA ARG A 55 -4.29 -2.28 13.57
C ARG A 55 -3.34 -1.14 13.29
N ILE A 56 -3.79 0.01 12.82
CA ILE A 56 -2.90 1.13 12.44
C ILE A 56 -2.01 1.61 13.61
N GLY A 57 -2.53 1.53 14.84
CA GLY A 57 -1.75 1.84 16.05
C GLY A 57 -0.64 0.84 16.31
N GLN A 58 -0.90 -0.46 16.10
CA GLN A 58 0.08 -1.53 16.24
C GLN A 58 1.13 -1.50 15.12
N LEU A 59 0.71 -1.16 13.90
CA LEU A 59 1.63 -0.95 12.78
C LEU A 59 2.61 0.18 13.08
N LEU A 60 2.12 1.32 13.61
CA LEU A 60 3.01 2.42 14.01
C LEU A 60 4.01 1.97 15.09
N ALA A 61 3.54 1.23 16.11
CA ALA A 61 4.41 0.70 17.16
C ALA A 61 5.49 -0.24 16.61
N ALA A 62 5.15 -1.07 15.62
CA ALA A 62 6.10 -1.95 14.94
C ALA A 62 7.18 -1.16 14.17
N VAL A 63 6.77 -0.10 13.44
CA VAL A 63 7.69 0.80 12.74
C VAL A 63 8.62 1.52 13.73
N GLU A 64 8.07 2.10 14.81
CA GLU A 64 8.84 2.75 15.87
C GLU A 64 9.87 1.80 16.49
N THR A 65 9.44 0.58 16.82
CA THR A 65 10.31 -0.46 17.41
C THR A 65 11.44 -0.84 16.45
N ARG A 66 11.13 -1.01 15.16
CA ARG A 66 12.10 -1.40 14.15
C ARG A 66 13.19 -0.33 13.96
N ILE A 67 12.79 0.93 13.88
CA ILE A 67 13.72 2.06 13.73
C ILE A 67 14.56 2.24 14.99
N ALA A 68 13.98 2.09 16.16
CA ALA A 68 14.71 2.24 17.42
C ALA A 68 15.73 1.11 17.65
N ALA A 69 15.47 -0.09 17.13
CA ALA A 69 16.34 -1.27 17.30
C ALA A 69 17.60 -1.26 16.43
N ASP A 70 17.62 -0.47 15.34
CA ASP A 70 18.71 -0.47 14.35
C ASP A 70 19.14 0.99 14.05
N LYS A 71 20.46 1.25 14.13
CA LYS A 71 21.02 2.55 13.79
C LYS A 71 21.27 2.75 12.28
N ALA A 72 20.91 1.78 11.46
CA ALA A 72 20.99 1.88 10.01
C ALA A 72 20.12 3.04 9.50
N PRO A 73 20.47 3.68 8.37
CA PRO A 73 19.56 4.63 7.74
C PRO A 73 18.28 3.94 7.29
N HIS A 74 17.13 4.57 7.61
CA HIS A 74 15.80 4.08 7.26
C HIS A 74 15.12 4.99 6.23
N ILE A 75 14.30 4.40 5.37
CA ILE A 75 13.30 5.08 4.55
C ILE A 75 11.96 4.37 4.73
N ILE A 76 10.88 5.14 4.81
CA ILE A 76 9.53 4.59 4.90
C ILE A 76 8.86 4.80 3.54
N LEU A 77 8.26 3.75 3.01
CA LEU A 77 7.62 3.68 1.70
C LEU A 77 6.16 3.28 1.89
N LEU A 78 5.26 4.19 1.52
CA LEU A 78 3.81 3.94 1.50
C LEU A 78 3.37 3.80 0.04
N ASN A 79 2.84 2.64 -0.33
CA ASN A 79 2.46 2.36 -1.71
C ASN A 79 0.95 2.45 -1.95
N GLY A 80 0.36 3.59 -1.56
CA GLY A 80 -1.04 3.93 -1.83
C GLY A 80 -2.08 3.26 -0.95
N ASP A 81 -3.32 3.68 -1.17
CA ASP A 81 -4.53 3.22 -0.50
C ASP A 81 -4.48 3.35 1.03
N LEU A 82 -4.22 4.58 1.45
CA LEU A 82 -4.18 4.96 2.86
C LEU A 82 -5.58 5.06 3.47
N PHE A 83 -6.53 5.61 2.70
CA PHE A 83 -7.90 5.87 3.14
C PHE A 83 -8.87 4.77 2.72
N GLU A 84 -10.08 4.80 3.32
CA GLU A 84 -11.19 3.91 3.00
C GLU A 84 -12.53 4.61 3.26
N ILE A 85 -13.25 4.95 2.20
CA ILE A 85 -14.56 5.58 2.32
C ILE A 85 -15.60 4.68 2.99
N GLY A 86 -15.41 3.35 2.90
CA GLY A 86 -16.23 2.37 3.60
C GLY A 86 -16.12 2.43 5.13
N ASN A 87 -15.03 3.04 5.65
CA ASN A 87 -14.90 3.35 7.06
C ASN A 87 -15.62 4.69 7.37
N ALA A 88 -16.88 4.60 7.78
CA ALA A 88 -17.68 5.77 8.09
C ALA A 88 -17.09 6.66 9.21
N VAL A 89 -16.28 6.10 10.11
CA VAL A 89 -15.57 6.86 11.15
C VAL A 89 -14.46 7.69 10.52
N ALA A 90 -13.72 7.17 9.53
CA ALA A 90 -12.72 7.93 8.80
C ALA A 90 -13.32 9.16 8.12
N ALA A 91 -14.44 8.99 7.42
CA ALA A 91 -15.16 10.10 6.79
C ALA A 91 -15.64 11.15 7.81
N ARG A 92 -16.24 10.73 8.94
CA ARG A 92 -16.77 11.65 9.98
C ARG A 92 -15.69 12.38 10.77
N SER A 93 -14.51 11.78 10.91
CA SER A 93 -13.36 12.38 11.61
C SER A 93 -12.42 13.14 10.67
N ALA A 94 -12.75 13.25 9.38
CA ALA A 94 -11.87 13.78 8.34
C ALA A 94 -10.48 13.13 8.34
N SER A 95 -10.45 11.81 8.59
CA SER A 95 -9.24 10.96 8.62
C SER A 95 -8.15 11.48 9.57
N GLU A 96 -8.53 11.96 10.73
CA GLU A 96 -7.58 12.51 11.71
C GLU A 96 -6.53 11.48 12.15
N ILE A 97 -6.92 10.19 12.23
CA ILE A 97 -6.02 9.09 12.60
C ILE A 97 -4.96 8.88 11.54
N GLU A 98 -5.35 8.81 10.26
CA GLU A 98 -4.44 8.61 9.13
C GLU A 98 -3.45 9.77 9.00
N TRP A 99 -3.93 11.00 9.14
CA TRP A 99 -3.06 12.17 9.09
C TRP A 99 -2.08 12.22 10.28
N THR A 100 -2.50 11.80 11.45
CA THR A 100 -1.63 11.69 12.64
C THR A 100 -0.60 10.57 12.44
N PHE A 101 -0.99 9.44 11.85
CA PHE A 101 -0.10 8.35 11.47
C PHE A 101 0.98 8.84 10.48
N LEU A 102 0.59 9.51 9.40
CA LEU A 102 1.52 10.09 8.44
C LEU A 102 2.49 11.07 9.08
N ALA A 103 1.99 11.95 9.94
CA ALA A 103 2.83 12.90 10.68
C ALA A 103 3.82 12.21 11.63
N ALA A 104 3.44 11.08 12.22
CA ALA A 104 4.33 10.28 13.05
C ALA A 104 5.44 9.61 12.20
N LEU A 105 5.08 9.00 11.07
CA LEU A 105 6.06 8.38 10.17
C LEU A 105 7.09 9.40 9.64
N ALA A 106 6.64 10.58 9.22
CA ALA A 106 7.51 11.64 8.71
C ALA A 106 8.53 12.14 9.74
N LYS A 107 8.24 11.99 11.05
CA LYS A 107 9.18 12.30 12.14
C LYS A 107 10.21 11.20 12.38
N LEU A 108 9.89 9.98 12.02
CA LEU A 108 10.76 8.80 12.27
C LEU A 108 11.86 8.66 11.21
N ALA A 109 11.53 8.83 9.92
CA ALA A 109 12.47 8.71 8.82
C ALA A 109 11.94 9.44 7.56
N PRO A 110 12.80 9.71 6.56
CA PRO A 110 12.34 10.15 5.23
C PRO A 110 11.23 9.23 4.73
N THR A 111 10.08 9.82 4.43
CA THR A 111 8.86 9.10 4.03
C THR A 111 8.48 9.47 2.61
N VAL A 112 8.19 8.45 1.80
CA VAL A 112 7.73 8.58 0.41
C VAL A 112 6.37 7.89 0.29
N VAL A 113 5.41 8.56 -0.33
CA VAL A 113 4.06 8.02 -0.61
C VAL A 113 3.85 7.99 -2.12
N ASN A 114 3.50 6.84 -2.67
CA ASN A 114 2.91 6.73 -4.00
C ASN A 114 1.38 6.81 -3.88
N ILE A 115 0.71 7.50 -4.79
CA ILE A 115 -0.75 7.63 -4.79
C ILE A 115 -1.38 6.34 -5.34
N GLY A 116 -2.32 5.76 -4.58
CA GLY A 116 -3.22 4.69 -5.01
C GLY A 116 -4.58 5.22 -5.47
N ASN A 117 -5.57 4.36 -5.55
CA ASN A 117 -6.92 4.75 -5.99
C ASN A 117 -7.83 5.24 -4.85
N HIS A 118 -7.47 5.01 -3.60
CA HIS A 118 -8.24 5.44 -2.41
C HIS A 118 -7.76 6.74 -1.77
N GLU A 119 -6.67 7.36 -2.22
CA GLU A 119 -6.25 8.66 -1.71
C GLU A 119 -7.31 9.76 -1.84
N PRO A 120 -8.17 9.79 -2.89
CA PRO A 120 -9.25 10.79 -2.98
C PRO A 120 -10.54 10.39 -2.26
N ASP A 121 -10.59 9.29 -1.52
CA ASP A 121 -11.83 8.77 -0.90
C ASP A 121 -12.52 9.76 0.03
N ILE A 122 -11.75 10.56 0.75
CA ILE A 122 -12.29 11.43 1.80
C ILE A 122 -12.53 12.86 1.30
N ASP A 123 -11.68 13.36 0.41
CA ASP A 123 -11.70 14.76 -0.02
C ASP A 123 -12.13 14.93 -1.49
N ASN A 124 -12.24 13.85 -2.24
CA ASN A 124 -12.58 13.86 -3.66
C ASN A 124 -11.65 14.73 -4.54
N ASP A 125 -10.51 15.22 -4.06
CA ASP A 125 -9.49 15.92 -4.85
C ASP A 125 -8.07 15.54 -4.40
N LEU A 126 -7.33 14.87 -5.29
CA LEU A 126 -5.94 14.47 -5.04
C LEU A 126 -5.00 15.65 -4.74
N SER A 127 -5.33 16.86 -5.22
CA SER A 127 -4.52 18.05 -4.95
C SER A 127 -4.44 18.36 -3.46
N ASN A 128 -5.54 18.13 -2.72
CA ASN A 128 -5.60 18.35 -1.29
C ASN A 128 -4.76 17.33 -0.53
N PHE A 129 -4.84 16.04 -0.92
CA PHE A 129 -3.96 15.01 -0.38
C PHE A 129 -2.48 15.37 -0.57
N VAL A 130 -2.08 15.68 -1.81
CA VAL A 130 -0.69 16.03 -2.15
C VAL A 130 -0.21 17.22 -1.32
N THR A 131 -1.00 18.30 -1.28
CA THR A 131 -0.65 19.52 -0.53
C THR A 131 -0.45 19.23 0.96
N ARG A 132 -1.37 18.47 1.55
CA ARG A 132 -1.33 18.16 2.98
C ARG A 132 -0.19 17.22 3.34
N ALA A 133 0.07 16.18 2.52
CA ALA A 133 1.18 15.26 2.74
C ALA A 133 2.53 15.96 2.60
N GLN A 134 2.69 16.82 1.58
CA GLN A 134 3.91 17.62 1.41
C GLN A 134 4.14 18.61 2.55
N ALA A 135 3.08 19.17 3.13
CA ALA A 135 3.19 20.05 4.32
C ALA A 135 3.70 19.29 5.56
N LEU A 136 3.58 17.97 5.62
CA LEU A 136 4.19 17.11 6.65
C LEU A 136 5.65 16.74 6.33
N GLY A 137 6.22 17.22 5.22
CA GLY A 137 7.57 16.86 4.77
C GLY A 137 7.66 15.52 4.04
N ILE A 138 6.52 14.95 3.62
CA ILE A 138 6.44 13.68 2.90
C ILE A 138 6.68 13.92 1.40
N THR A 139 7.50 13.09 0.77
CA THR A 139 7.64 13.07 -0.68
C THR A 139 6.47 12.31 -1.29
N VAL A 140 5.65 12.99 -2.09
CA VAL A 140 4.52 12.37 -2.78
C VAL A 140 4.89 12.10 -4.24
N LEU A 141 4.59 10.89 -4.71
CA LEU A 141 4.82 10.44 -6.09
C LEU A 141 3.50 10.05 -6.76
N SER A 142 3.39 10.34 -8.04
CA SER A 142 2.27 9.91 -8.87
C SER A 142 2.57 10.08 -10.36
N ASN A 143 2.08 9.17 -11.18
CA ASN A 143 2.00 9.33 -12.64
C ASN A 143 0.61 9.80 -13.11
N ILE A 144 -0.29 10.13 -12.19
CA ILE A 144 -1.65 10.61 -12.48
C ILE A 144 -1.60 12.08 -12.89
N ILE A 145 -2.29 12.41 -13.98
CA ILE A 145 -2.41 13.76 -14.52
C ILE A 145 -3.78 14.33 -14.14
N ASP A 146 -3.79 15.56 -13.63
CA ASP A 146 -5.03 16.31 -13.44
C ASP A 146 -5.51 16.87 -14.81
N LYS A 147 -6.62 16.33 -15.32
CA LYS A 147 -7.23 16.78 -16.60
C LYS A 147 -7.61 18.25 -16.62
N ARG A 148 -7.89 18.84 -15.46
CA ARG A 148 -8.28 20.25 -15.34
C ARG A 148 -7.12 21.19 -15.68
N SER A 149 -5.91 20.81 -15.27
CA SER A 149 -4.68 21.59 -15.43
C SER A 149 -3.74 21.08 -16.53
N GLY A 150 -3.91 19.83 -16.96
CA GLY A 150 -2.98 19.10 -17.83
C GLY A 150 -1.63 18.78 -17.19
N LYS A 151 -1.50 18.91 -15.86
CA LYS A 151 -0.25 18.68 -15.13
C LYS A 151 -0.37 17.48 -14.22
N PRO A 152 0.75 16.77 -13.92
CA PRO A 152 0.76 15.73 -12.90
C PRO A 152 0.35 16.29 -11.53
N TYR A 153 -0.37 15.49 -10.73
CA TYR A 153 -0.67 15.82 -9.33
C TYR A 153 0.58 15.88 -8.45
N ALA A 154 1.57 15.04 -8.76
CA ALA A 154 2.89 15.02 -8.11
C ALA A 154 3.95 14.59 -9.13
N ALA A 155 5.23 14.70 -8.77
CA ALA A 155 6.30 14.14 -9.59
C ALA A 155 6.20 12.60 -9.63
N ALA A 156 6.44 11.99 -10.80
CA ALA A 156 6.40 10.54 -10.91
C ALA A 156 7.64 9.84 -10.33
N SER A 157 8.68 10.60 -9.98
CA SER A 157 9.87 10.06 -9.31
C SER A 157 10.56 11.14 -8.48
N ALA A 158 11.31 10.68 -7.48
CA ALA A 158 12.16 11.54 -6.67
C ALA A 158 13.50 10.87 -6.34
N GLN A 159 14.52 11.67 -6.11
CA GLN A 159 15.77 11.22 -5.51
C GLN A 159 15.79 11.67 -4.05
N VAL A 160 15.83 10.72 -3.13
CA VAL A 160 15.90 10.94 -1.68
C VAL A 160 17.29 10.59 -1.18
N SER A 161 17.87 11.43 -0.34
CA SER A 161 19.15 11.12 0.33
C SER A 161 18.86 10.47 1.69
N VAL A 162 19.33 9.25 1.89
CA VAL A 162 19.11 8.48 3.11
C VAL A 162 20.44 7.96 3.63
N GLY A 163 20.91 8.50 4.76
CA GLY A 163 22.23 8.15 5.29
C GLY A 163 23.39 8.40 4.33
N GLY A 164 23.28 9.42 3.47
CA GLY A 164 24.29 9.76 2.44
C GLY A 164 24.16 8.94 1.16
N ARG A 165 23.24 7.94 1.09
CA ARG A 165 22.96 7.16 -0.13
C ARG A 165 21.93 7.86 -1.00
N LYS A 166 22.08 7.75 -2.32
CA LYS A 166 21.08 8.15 -3.29
C LYS A 166 20.06 7.03 -3.47
N VAL A 167 18.81 7.31 -3.14
CA VAL A 167 17.67 6.41 -3.35
C VAL A 167 16.78 7.04 -4.41
N VAL A 168 16.62 6.39 -5.54
CA VAL A 168 15.70 6.82 -6.59
C VAL A 168 14.39 6.04 -6.39
N VAL A 169 13.29 6.76 -6.21
CA VAL A 169 11.97 6.17 -6.05
C VAL A 169 11.09 6.64 -7.19
N ALA A 170 10.45 5.70 -7.90
CA ALA A 170 9.43 5.99 -8.89
C ALA A 170 8.06 5.51 -8.37
N GLY A 171 6.98 6.20 -8.76
CA GLY A 171 5.62 5.86 -8.39
C GLY A 171 4.72 5.77 -9.61
N LEU A 172 3.85 4.75 -9.64
CA LEU A 172 2.80 4.61 -10.66
C LEU A 172 1.53 4.05 -10.04
N ALA A 173 0.39 4.41 -10.62
CA ALA A 173 -0.94 4.09 -10.14
C ALA A 173 -1.67 3.15 -11.11
N THR A 174 -2.73 2.48 -10.62
CA THR A 174 -3.65 1.71 -11.47
C THR A 174 -4.45 2.63 -12.39
N ASN A 175 -4.67 2.20 -13.64
CA ASN A 175 -5.55 2.88 -14.56
C ASN A 175 -6.98 2.30 -14.59
N ALA A 176 -7.30 1.42 -13.65
CA ALA A 176 -8.65 0.89 -13.45
C ALA A 176 -9.57 1.98 -12.87
N ILE A 177 -10.01 2.89 -13.72
CA ILE A 177 -10.75 4.10 -13.31
C ILE A 177 -12.00 3.81 -12.44
N ASN A 178 -12.57 2.61 -12.58
CA ASN A 178 -13.74 2.20 -11.80
C ASN A 178 -13.44 1.98 -10.31
N THR A 179 -12.17 1.80 -9.94
CA THR A 179 -11.74 1.63 -8.55
C THR A 179 -11.59 2.95 -7.80
N TYR A 180 -11.52 4.07 -8.53
CA TYR A 180 -11.49 5.41 -7.95
C TYR A 180 -12.89 5.88 -7.56
N PRO A 181 -13.04 6.78 -6.56
CA PRO A 181 -14.32 7.39 -6.22
C PRO A 181 -14.96 8.04 -7.43
N LYS A 182 -16.27 7.81 -7.62
CA LYS A 182 -17.00 8.31 -8.78
C LYS A 182 -16.84 9.82 -8.99
N ALA A 183 -16.78 10.58 -7.90
CA ALA A 183 -16.67 12.04 -7.95
C ALA A 183 -15.34 12.54 -8.53
N THR A 184 -14.28 11.71 -8.52
CA THR A 184 -12.93 12.12 -8.98
C THR A 184 -12.60 11.69 -10.39
N ARG A 185 -13.29 10.68 -10.95
CA ARG A 185 -12.92 10.00 -12.20
C ARG A 185 -12.74 10.92 -13.39
N GLU A 186 -13.58 11.95 -13.51
CA GLU A 186 -13.51 12.91 -14.61
C GLU A 186 -12.29 13.82 -14.55
N MET A 187 -11.68 13.98 -13.38
CA MET A 187 -10.48 14.79 -13.16
C MET A 187 -9.18 14.03 -13.42
N LEU A 188 -9.23 12.68 -13.52
CA LEU A 188 -8.05 11.83 -13.57
C LEU A 188 -7.75 11.37 -15.00
N ASP A 189 -6.51 11.60 -15.45
CA ASP A 189 -5.94 10.94 -16.61
C ASP A 189 -4.78 10.07 -16.14
N ILE A 190 -4.93 8.76 -16.29
CA ILE A 190 -3.99 7.78 -15.73
C ILE A 190 -3.45 6.94 -16.89
N PRO A 191 -2.16 7.12 -17.22
CA PRO A 191 -1.53 6.34 -18.28
C PRO A 191 -1.60 4.83 -17.99
N GLN A 192 -1.69 4.03 -19.05
CA GLN A 192 -1.61 2.58 -18.92
C GLN A 192 -0.26 2.21 -18.28
N PRO A 193 -0.24 1.44 -17.16
CA PRO A 193 0.94 1.27 -16.31
C PRO A 193 2.17 0.72 -17.03
N PHE A 194 2.02 -0.34 -17.85
CA PHE A 194 3.13 -0.93 -18.58
C PHE A 194 3.72 0.01 -19.64
N GLU A 195 2.85 0.70 -20.40
CA GLU A 195 3.32 1.64 -21.44
C GLU A 195 4.02 2.84 -20.82
N TRP A 196 3.49 3.33 -19.69
CA TRP A 196 4.13 4.40 -18.94
C TRP A 196 5.50 3.95 -18.39
N ALA A 197 5.57 2.77 -17.78
CA ALA A 197 6.79 2.19 -17.23
C ALA A 197 7.87 2.01 -18.33
N LYS A 198 7.49 1.43 -19.47
CA LYS A 198 8.35 1.23 -20.62
C LYS A 198 8.95 2.54 -21.16
N ALA A 199 8.13 3.60 -21.20
CA ALA A 199 8.56 4.90 -21.71
C ALA A 199 9.42 5.69 -20.71
N ASN A 200 9.17 5.56 -19.40
CA ASN A 200 9.72 6.48 -18.40
C ASN A 200 10.77 5.85 -17.49
N LEU A 201 10.62 4.59 -17.05
CA LEU A 201 11.53 3.97 -16.08
C LEU A 201 12.98 3.93 -16.56
N PRO A 202 13.33 3.69 -17.84
CA PRO A 202 14.73 3.72 -18.30
C PRO A 202 15.41 5.07 -18.09
N GLY A 203 14.65 6.18 -18.10
CA GLY A 203 15.17 7.52 -17.79
C GLY A 203 15.28 7.82 -16.29
N ILE A 204 14.49 7.15 -15.46
CA ILE A 204 14.38 7.36 -14.01
C ILE A 204 15.38 6.52 -13.23
N VAL A 205 15.40 5.20 -13.45
CA VAL A 205 16.29 4.28 -12.73
C VAL A 205 17.75 4.49 -13.10
N LYS A 206 18.65 4.39 -12.12
CA LYS A 206 20.08 4.65 -12.31
C LYS A 206 20.90 3.46 -11.83
N PRO A 207 21.89 2.98 -12.62
CA PRO A 207 22.71 1.82 -12.25
C PRO A 207 23.53 2.00 -10.97
N ASP A 208 23.89 3.25 -10.64
CA ASP A 208 24.71 3.63 -9.48
C ASP A 208 23.88 4.06 -8.25
N ALA A 209 22.54 3.97 -8.32
CA ALA A 209 21.64 4.32 -7.25
C ALA A 209 20.88 3.09 -6.72
N THR A 210 20.39 3.19 -5.49
CA THR A 210 19.36 2.28 -5.00
C THR A 210 18.04 2.63 -5.69
N ASN A 211 17.52 1.71 -6.50
CA ASN A 211 16.28 1.91 -7.24
C ASN A 211 15.11 1.23 -6.52
N ILE A 212 14.03 1.97 -6.33
CA ILE A 212 12.77 1.49 -5.76
C ILE A 212 11.64 1.92 -6.70
N VAL A 213 10.75 1.01 -7.03
CA VAL A 213 9.55 1.30 -7.81
C VAL A 213 8.34 0.96 -6.96
N LEU A 214 7.53 1.95 -6.64
CA LEU A 214 6.25 1.81 -5.96
C LEU A 214 5.16 1.70 -7.01
N SER A 215 4.63 0.52 -7.21
CA SER A 215 3.58 0.26 -8.19
C SER A 215 2.25 -0.03 -7.48
N HIS A 216 1.29 0.86 -7.68
CA HIS A 216 -0.08 0.61 -7.25
C HIS A 216 -0.95 0.19 -8.45
N ALA A 217 -0.37 -0.60 -9.37
CA ALA A 217 -1.00 -0.99 -10.62
C ALA A 217 -1.57 -2.42 -10.62
N GLY A 218 -1.26 -3.19 -9.59
CA GLY A 218 -1.65 -4.59 -9.45
C GLY A 218 -0.69 -5.58 -10.10
N VAL A 219 -0.69 -6.83 -9.63
CA VAL A 219 0.29 -7.87 -9.99
C VAL A 219 0.32 -8.20 -11.49
N VAL A 220 -0.80 -8.04 -12.19
CA VAL A 220 -0.87 -8.33 -13.64
C VAL A 220 -0.03 -7.31 -14.42
N ALA A 221 -0.14 -6.02 -14.11
CA ALA A 221 0.68 -4.98 -14.73
C ALA A 221 2.14 -5.08 -14.27
N ASP A 222 2.37 -5.34 -12.98
CA ASP A 222 3.69 -5.45 -12.39
C ASP A 222 4.52 -6.59 -12.98
N ARG A 223 3.88 -7.72 -13.31
CA ARG A 223 4.52 -8.84 -13.97
C ARG A 223 5.12 -8.47 -15.32
N ASP A 224 4.46 -7.57 -16.06
CA ASP A 224 4.96 -7.07 -17.34
C ASP A 224 6.01 -5.97 -17.16
N ILE A 225 5.95 -5.21 -16.06
CA ILE A 225 6.90 -4.16 -15.69
C ILE A 225 8.22 -4.76 -15.15
N LEU A 226 8.16 -5.84 -14.39
CA LEU A 226 9.29 -6.43 -13.70
C LEU A 226 10.52 -6.71 -14.63
N PRO A 227 10.35 -7.23 -15.85
CA PRO A 227 11.47 -7.44 -16.79
C PRO A 227 12.12 -6.15 -17.29
N LEU A 228 11.50 -4.97 -17.12
CA LEU A 228 12.07 -3.69 -17.53
C LEU A 228 13.06 -3.13 -16.50
N LEU A 229 13.10 -3.70 -15.31
CA LEU A 229 13.84 -3.16 -14.18
C LEU A 229 15.29 -3.67 -14.16
N PRO A 230 16.28 -2.82 -13.87
CA PRO A 230 17.64 -3.26 -13.66
C PRO A 230 17.77 -4.14 -12.42
N ASP A 231 18.74 -5.04 -12.42
CA ASP A 231 19.07 -5.88 -11.27
C ASP A 231 19.26 -5.07 -9.98
N GLY A 232 18.80 -5.63 -8.88
CA GLY A 232 18.87 -5.01 -7.56
C GLY A 232 17.80 -3.94 -7.31
N THR A 233 16.83 -3.79 -8.20
CA THR A 233 15.65 -2.94 -7.96
C THR A 233 14.73 -3.60 -6.94
N LEU A 234 14.16 -2.80 -6.04
CA LEU A 234 13.02 -3.20 -5.21
C LEU A 234 11.74 -2.74 -5.90
N LEU A 235 10.96 -3.67 -6.44
CA LEU A 235 9.61 -3.42 -6.92
C LEU A 235 8.63 -3.70 -5.77
N VAL A 236 7.82 -2.72 -5.44
CA VAL A 236 6.76 -2.82 -4.44
C VAL A 236 5.42 -2.78 -5.15
N GLY A 237 4.65 -3.84 -5.06
CA GLY A 237 3.29 -3.91 -5.59
C GLY A 237 2.24 -3.57 -4.53
N GLY A 238 1.08 -3.09 -4.98
CA GLY A 238 -0.10 -2.78 -4.18
C GLY A 238 -1.38 -3.03 -4.97
N HIS A 239 -2.52 -2.50 -4.51
CA HIS A 239 -3.85 -2.58 -5.14
C HIS A 239 -4.56 -3.92 -4.99
N ASP A 240 -3.85 -5.03 -5.20
CA ASP A 240 -4.43 -6.38 -5.19
C ASP A 240 -4.44 -7.03 -3.80
N HIS A 241 -4.02 -6.34 -2.75
CA HIS A 241 -3.99 -6.83 -1.36
C HIS A 241 -3.21 -8.14 -1.16
N LEU A 242 -2.26 -8.46 -2.05
CA LEU A 242 -1.48 -9.70 -1.99
C LEU A 242 -0.37 -9.62 -0.94
N ASN A 243 0.11 -10.77 -0.48
CA ASN A 243 1.28 -10.86 0.39
C ASN A 243 2.21 -11.96 -0.13
N PHE A 244 3.31 -11.56 -0.75
CA PHE A 244 4.32 -12.49 -1.27
C PHE A 244 5.63 -11.78 -1.58
N VAL A 245 6.67 -12.57 -1.76
CA VAL A 245 7.97 -12.14 -2.27
C VAL A 245 8.30 -12.97 -3.51
N HIS A 246 8.69 -12.29 -4.59
CA HIS A 246 9.19 -12.93 -5.81
C HIS A 246 10.60 -12.45 -6.12
N GLU A 247 11.45 -13.37 -6.55
CA GLU A 247 12.85 -13.12 -6.88
C GLU A 247 13.09 -13.25 -8.39
N GLN A 248 13.64 -12.19 -9.00
CA GLN A 248 14.11 -12.21 -10.37
C GLN A 248 15.55 -11.71 -10.43
N GLY A 249 16.52 -12.61 -10.51
CA GLY A 249 17.93 -12.24 -10.37
C GLY A 249 18.20 -11.55 -9.03
N ALA A 250 18.80 -10.37 -9.06
CA ALA A 250 18.98 -9.53 -7.88
C ALA A 250 17.76 -8.65 -7.55
N THR A 251 16.79 -8.53 -8.45
CA THR A 251 15.56 -7.77 -8.22
C THR A 251 14.63 -8.51 -7.25
N ARG A 252 13.99 -7.77 -6.35
CA ARG A 252 12.96 -8.27 -5.45
C ARG A 252 11.64 -7.59 -5.78
N TYR A 253 10.60 -8.39 -5.96
CA TYR A 253 9.24 -7.92 -6.11
C TYR A 253 8.42 -8.37 -4.89
N VAL A 254 7.85 -7.40 -4.17
CA VAL A 254 7.17 -7.64 -2.90
C VAL A 254 5.76 -7.05 -2.93
N HIS A 255 4.78 -7.80 -2.42
CA HIS A 255 3.51 -7.31 -1.93
C HIS A 255 3.48 -7.51 -0.42
N THR A 256 3.06 -6.50 0.31
CA THR A 256 3.17 -6.48 1.79
C THR A 256 1.85 -6.69 2.51
N GLY A 257 0.84 -7.23 1.81
CA GLY A 257 -0.51 -7.38 2.36
C GLY A 257 -1.29 -6.08 2.36
N SER A 258 -2.37 -6.05 3.13
CA SER A 258 -3.28 -4.91 3.25
C SER A 258 -3.83 -4.80 4.67
N TRP A 259 -4.63 -3.77 4.96
CA TRP A 259 -5.33 -3.60 6.24
C TRP A 259 -4.40 -3.64 7.46
N CYS A 260 -3.20 -3.09 7.31
CA CYS A 260 -2.18 -3.09 8.36
C CYS A 260 -1.85 -4.49 8.90
N THR A 261 -2.08 -5.57 8.13
CA THR A 261 -1.81 -6.95 8.59
C THR A 261 -0.33 -7.28 8.63
N SER A 262 0.48 -6.60 7.83
CA SER A 262 1.92 -6.76 7.79
C SER A 262 2.63 -5.52 7.27
N MET A 263 3.94 -5.47 7.46
CA MET A 263 4.87 -4.58 6.78
C MET A 263 6.06 -5.40 6.28
N THR A 264 6.74 -4.91 5.25
CA THR A 264 7.98 -5.51 4.75
C THR A 264 9.18 -4.65 5.12
N VAL A 265 10.26 -5.27 5.58
CA VAL A 265 11.55 -4.62 5.79
C VAL A 265 12.53 -5.15 4.77
N ALA A 266 12.91 -4.30 3.82
CA ALA A 266 13.93 -4.62 2.82
C ALA A 266 15.29 -4.07 3.26
N THR A 267 16.26 -4.96 3.43
CA THR A 267 17.64 -4.60 3.76
C THR A 267 18.46 -4.53 2.48
N ILE A 268 18.90 -3.34 2.08
CA ILE A 268 19.61 -3.08 0.83
C ILE A 268 21.06 -2.78 1.13
N ALA A 269 21.94 -3.71 0.83
CA ALA A 269 23.38 -3.58 1.12
C ALA A 269 24.05 -2.54 0.22
N ALA A 270 23.83 -2.59 -1.09
CA ALA A 270 24.41 -1.69 -2.09
C ALA A 270 23.51 -1.62 -3.34
N PRO A 271 23.68 -0.60 -4.21
CA PRO A 271 23.04 -0.56 -5.53
C PRO A 271 23.34 -1.83 -6.33
N GLY A 272 22.38 -2.32 -7.09
CA GLY A 272 22.51 -3.52 -7.92
C GLY A 272 22.56 -4.85 -7.14
N LYS A 273 22.50 -4.84 -5.80
CA LYS A 273 22.47 -6.04 -4.98
C LYS A 273 21.05 -6.37 -4.56
N ALA A 274 20.79 -7.67 -4.48
CA ALA A 274 19.51 -8.17 -3.97
C ALA A 274 19.24 -7.67 -2.54
N ALA A 275 18.06 -7.14 -2.31
CA ALA A 275 17.59 -6.84 -0.96
C ALA A 275 17.28 -8.14 -0.21
N ALA A 276 17.65 -8.21 1.07
CA ALA A 276 17.11 -9.23 1.96
C ALA A 276 15.74 -8.75 2.45
N ILE A 277 14.73 -9.60 2.32
CA ILE A 277 13.34 -9.27 2.62
C ILE A 277 12.90 -9.98 3.91
N GLU A 278 12.28 -9.22 4.79
CA GLU A 278 11.64 -9.71 6.01
C GLU A 278 10.20 -9.21 6.02
N THR A 279 9.23 -10.11 6.09
CA THR A 279 7.83 -9.77 6.31
C THR A 279 7.53 -9.81 7.82
N VAL A 280 7.02 -8.70 8.35
CA VAL A 280 6.66 -8.56 9.76
C VAL A 280 5.14 -8.54 9.85
N THR A 281 4.56 -9.57 10.46
CA THR A 281 3.11 -9.63 10.73
C THR A 281 2.76 -8.68 11.87
N ILE A 282 1.66 -7.96 11.73
CA ILE A 282 1.15 -7.03 12.75
C ILE A 282 0.04 -7.73 13.54
N ASP A 283 0.36 -8.08 14.76
CA ASP A 283 -0.59 -8.70 15.68
C ASP A 283 -1.58 -7.65 16.20
N ARG A 284 -2.87 -7.88 15.97
CA ARG A 284 -3.96 -7.03 16.46
C ARG A 284 -3.98 -6.91 17.99
N SER A 285 -3.51 -7.92 18.71
CA SER A 285 -3.46 -7.94 20.18
C SER A 285 -2.23 -7.24 20.77
N ALA A 286 -1.24 -6.91 19.93
CA ALA A 286 -0.04 -6.21 20.37
C ALA A 286 -0.38 -4.78 20.87
N PRO A 287 0.45 -4.20 21.75
CA PRO A 287 0.26 -2.82 22.16
C PRO A 287 0.34 -1.85 20.97
N ALA A 288 -0.65 -0.97 20.86
CA ALA A 288 -0.62 0.14 19.91
C ALA A 288 0.36 1.24 20.36
N SER A 289 0.91 1.98 19.40
CA SER A 289 1.73 3.17 19.68
C SER A 289 0.94 4.16 20.55
N PRO A 290 1.54 4.68 21.63
CA PRO A 290 0.90 5.71 22.46
C PRO A 290 0.49 6.95 21.65
N ALA A 291 1.17 7.23 20.54
CA ALA A 291 0.86 8.37 19.67
C ALA A 291 -0.52 8.27 19.01
N LEU A 292 -1.03 7.05 18.79
CA LEU A 292 -2.32 6.82 18.14
C LEU A 292 -3.37 6.20 19.07
N LYS A 293 -2.97 5.44 20.09
CA LYS A 293 -3.89 4.68 20.93
C LYS A 293 -5.07 5.51 21.44
N THR A 294 -4.77 6.58 22.16
CA THR A 294 -5.81 7.45 22.76
C THR A 294 -6.66 8.13 21.67
N LEU A 295 -6.03 8.56 20.56
CA LEU A 295 -6.75 9.18 19.46
C LEU A 295 -7.74 8.21 18.82
N ILE A 296 -7.32 6.96 18.55
CA ILE A 296 -8.21 5.93 17.99
C ILE A 296 -9.39 5.67 18.93
N GLU A 297 -9.14 5.46 20.23
CA GLU A 297 -10.18 5.21 21.23
C GLU A 297 -11.20 6.35 21.29
N GLN A 298 -10.73 7.60 21.36
CA GLN A 298 -11.58 8.80 21.41
C GLN A 298 -12.34 9.01 20.11
N THR A 299 -11.70 8.80 18.96
CA THR A 299 -12.33 8.97 17.65
C THR A 299 -13.43 7.93 17.43
N LEU A 300 -13.17 6.66 17.76
CA LEU A 300 -14.19 5.60 17.70
C LEU A 300 -15.35 5.90 18.65
N GLU A 301 -15.07 6.29 19.91
CA GLU A 301 -16.14 6.59 20.86
C GLU A 301 -17.01 7.75 20.40
N LYS A 302 -16.41 8.80 19.86
CA LYS A 302 -17.11 10.01 19.40
C LYS A 302 -17.91 9.80 18.12
N HIS A 303 -17.40 9.02 17.18
CA HIS A 303 -17.94 8.95 15.82
C HIS A 303 -18.70 7.66 15.48
N LEU A 304 -18.60 6.59 16.29
CA LEU A 304 -19.46 5.42 16.14
C LEU A 304 -20.89 5.73 16.56
N THR A 305 -21.83 5.43 15.67
CA THR A 305 -23.27 5.50 15.99
C THR A 305 -23.69 4.35 16.92
N ALA A 306 -24.85 4.45 17.53
CA ALA A 306 -25.41 3.37 18.35
C ALA A 306 -25.61 2.09 17.53
N GLU A 307 -25.99 2.20 16.24
CA GLU A 307 -26.15 1.07 15.34
C GLU A 307 -24.80 0.40 15.04
N GLU A 308 -23.73 1.17 14.82
CA GLU A 308 -22.39 0.65 14.56
C GLU A 308 -21.75 -0.01 15.80
N LYS A 309 -22.11 0.45 17.00
CA LYS A 309 -21.74 -0.18 18.29
C LYS A 309 -22.52 -1.44 18.59
N ALA A 310 -23.68 -1.67 17.96
CA ALA A 310 -24.53 -2.81 18.23
C ALA A 310 -23.84 -4.14 17.87
N ILE A 311 -23.98 -5.13 18.76
CA ILE A 311 -23.51 -6.50 18.50
C ILE A 311 -24.44 -7.14 17.49
N VAL A 312 -23.88 -7.68 16.40
CA VAL A 312 -24.62 -8.28 15.29
C VAL A 312 -24.37 -9.79 15.14
N GLY A 313 -23.49 -10.34 15.94
CA GLY A 313 -23.15 -11.76 15.96
C GLY A 313 -21.99 -12.06 16.88
N LYS A 314 -21.55 -13.32 16.88
CA LYS A 314 -20.37 -13.78 17.62
C LYS A 314 -19.51 -14.65 16.72
N SER A 315 -18.21 -14.69 16.99
CA SER A 315 -17.30 -15.68 16.41
C SER A 315 -16.61 -16.48 17.52
N ALA A 316 -16.59 -17.77 17.40
CA ALA A 316 -15.95 -18.66 18.37
C ALA A 316 -14.42 -18.52 18.39
N LYS A 317 -13.82 -17.99 17.32
CA LYS A 317 -12.39 -17.73 17.18
C LYS A 317 -12.16 -16.48 16.33
N ALA A 318 -11.00 -15.85 16.48
CA ALA A 318 -10.54 -14.89 15.50
C ALA A 318 -10.32 -15.59 14.15
N MET A 319 -10.75 -14.96 13.05
CA MET A 319 -10.50 -15.43 11.69
C MET A 319 -9.58 -14.47 10.95
N THR A 320 -8.61 -15.00 10.24
CA THR A 320 -7.84 -14.24 9.25
C THR A 320 -8.73 -13.83 8.07
N VAL A 321 -8.23 -12.99 7.17
CA VAL A 321 -9.00 -12.55 5.98
C VAL A 321 -9.39 -13.74 5.10
N ASP A 322 -8.46 -14.66 4.86
CA ASP A 322 -8.67 -15.83 4.04
C ASP A 322 -9.63 -16.85 4.69
N GLU A 323 -9.53 -17.05 6.01
CA GLU A 323 -10.50 -17.87 6.76
C GLU A 323 -11.92 -17.27 6.69
N ALA A 324 -12.06 -15.95 6.88
CA ALA A 324 -13.33 -15.25 6.78
C ALA A 324 -13.89 -15.34 5.35
N GLY A 325 -13.05 -15.17 4.34
CA GLY A 325 -13.44 -15.28 2.93
C GLY A 325 -13.98 -16.67 2.57
N ARG A 326 -13.27 -17.72 2.95
CA ARG A 326 -13.73 -19.10 2.76
C ARG A 326 -14.99 -19.41 3.55
N HIS A 327 -15.10 -18.91 4.78
CA HIS A 327 -16.31 -19.07 5.58
C HIS A 327 -17.53 -18.42 4.92
N VAL A 328 -17.40 -17.20 4.41
CA VAL A 328 -18.47 -16.51 3.67
C VAL A 328 -18.84 -17.25 2.40
N ALA A 329 -17.87 -17.73 1.62
CA ALA A 329 -18.14 -18.54 0.43
C ALA A 329 -18.94 -19.80 0.77
N GLN A 330 -18.63 -20.46 1.87
CA GLN A 330 -19.39 -21.62 2.36
C GLN A 330 -20.83 -21.26 2.77
N LEU A 331 -21.00 -20.12 3.48
CA LEU A 331 -22.33 -19.67 3.94
C LEU A 331 -23.27 -19.34 2.77
N ILE A 332 -22.77 -18.64 1.73
CA ILE A 332 -23.61 -18.32 0.57
C ILE A 332 -23.94 -19.55 -0.27
N ALA A 333 -23.03 -20.53 -0.38
CA ALA A 333 -23.32 -21.81 -1.02
C ALA A 333 -24.43 -22.56 -0.29
N ALA A 334 -24.31 -22.72 1.03
CA ALA A 334 -25.31 -23.38 1.85
C ALA A 334 -26.69 -22.68 1.77
N LYS A 335 -26.70 -21.34 1.83
CA LYS A 335 -27.95 -20.54 1.78
C LYS A 335 -28.72 -20.71 0.48
N THR A 336 -27.99 -20.85 -0.63
CA THR A 336 -28.58 -20.89 -1.99
C THR A 336 -28.73 -22.30 -2.55
N GLY A 337 -28.26 -23.33 -1.81
CA GLY A 337 -28.17 -24.70 -2.32
C GLY A 337 -27.24 -24.81 -3.54
N ALA A 338 -26.21 -23.99 -3.60
CA ALA A 338 -25.18 -24.06 -4.62
C ALA A 338 -24.10 -25.07 -4.24
N ASP A 339 -23.46 -25.66 -5.24
CA ASP A 339 -22.38 -26.63 -5.05
C ASP A 339 -21.07 -25.95 -4.64
N VAL A 340 -20.84 -24.71 -5.12
CA VAL A 340 -19.66 -23.90 -4.78
C VAL A 340 -20.05 -22.44 -4.64
N GLY A 341 -19.64 -21.83 -3.53
CA GLY A 341 -19.74 -20.39 -3.30
C GLY A 341 -18.43 -19.67 -3.61
N PHE A 342 -18.56 -18.44 -4.13
CA PHE A 342 -17.44 -17.59 -4.53
C PHE A 342 -17.62 -16.18 -3.98
N VAL A 343 -16.56 -15.60 -3.43
CA VAL A 343 -16.54 -14.21 -2.98
C VAL A 343 -15.19 -13.57 -3.25
N GLY A 344 -15.19 -12.34 -3.77
CA GLY A 344 -13.95 -11.61 -4.09
C GLY A 344 -13.07 -11.39 -2.84
N HIS A 345 -11.77 -11.66 -2.94
CA HIS A 345 -10.87 -11.48 -1.80
C HIS A 345 -10.75 -10.01 -1.37
N THR A 346 -10.78 -9.06 -2.30
CA THR A 346 -10.79 -7.63 -2.02
C THR A 346 -12.13 -7.13 -1.43
N SER A 347 -13.15 -7.99 -1.37
CA SER A 347 -14.37 -7.71 -0.59
C SER A 347 -14.12 -7.74 0.92
N PHE A 348 -13.00 -8.30 1.34
CA PHE A 348 -12.60 -8.39 2.75
C PHE A 348 -11.53 -7.35 3.07
N GLY A 349 -11.71 -6.71 4.22
CA GLY A 349 -10.72 -5.83 4.81
C GLY A 349 -10.04 -6.49 5.99
N ALA A 350 -10.55 -6.28 7.20
CA ALA A 350 -10.10 -6.97 8.40
C ALA A 350 -10.61 -8.41 8.43
N GLY A 351 -9.91 -9.28 9.15
CA GLY A 351 -10.49 -10.56 9.58
C GLY A 351 -11.56 -10.35 10.66
N LEU A 352 -12.33 -11.38 10.99
CA LEU A 352 -13.32 -11.32 12.07
C LEU A 352 -12.63 -11.44 13.44
N PRO A 353 -13.02 -10.62 14.45
CA PRO A 353 -12.53 -10.80 15.82
C PRO A 353 -13.18 -12.03 16.47
N GLU A 354 -12.53 -12.54 17.52
CA GLU A 354 -13.13 -13.49 18.44
C GLU A 354 -14.14 -12.80 19.37
N GLY A 355 -15.18 -13.50 19.78
CA GLY A 355 -16.20 -13.01 20.69
C GLY A 355 -17.30 -12.20 20.00
N ASP A 356 -17.77 -11.17 20.67
CA ASP A 356 -18.84 -10.30 20.19
C ASP A 356 -18.38 -9.46 18.99
N ILE A 357 -19.15 -9.49 17.90
CA ILE A 357 -18.88 -8.75 16.66
C ILE A 357 -19.81 -7.54 16.61
N ARG A 358 -19.23 -6.33 16.68
CA ARG A 358 -20.00 -5.10 16.43
C ARG A 358 -20.29 -4.97 14.94
N ARG A 359 -21.36 -4.25 14.60
CA ARG A 359 -21.66 -3.94 13.19
C ARG A 359 -20.49 -3.22 12.51
N TYR A 360 -19.79 -2.35 13.22
CA TYR A 360 -18.57 -1.70 12.71
C TYR A 360 -17.48 -2.71 12.32
N ASP A 361 -17.17 -3.67 13.20
CA ASP A 361 -16.15 -4.70 12.94
C ASP A 361 -16.58 -5.63 11.79
N PHE A 362 -17.87 -5.97 11.72
CA PHE A 362 -18.45 -6.76 10.63
C PHE A 362 -18.30 -6.03 9.27
N ASN A 363 -18.58 -4.72 9.23
CA ASN A 363 -18.44 -3.92 8.01
C ASN A 363 -16.98 -3.72 7.60
N ALA A 364 -16.03 -3.69 8.55
CA ALA A 364 -14.60 -3.70 8.26
C ALA A 364 -14.11 -5.06 7.72
N SER A 365 -14.72 -6.17 8.18
CA SER A 365 -14.41 -7.51 7.69
C SER A 365 -14.98 -7.75 6.29
N LEU A 366 -16.29 -7.60 6.11
CA LEU A 366 -16.97 -7.72 4.81
C LEU A 366 -17.40 -6.32 4.34
N ARG A 367 -16.59 -5.70 3.48
CA ARG A 367 -16.71 -4.29 3.07
C ARG A 367 -17.98 -4.02 2.27
N PHE A 368 -18.27 -4.87 1.28
CA PHE A 368 -19.30 -4.63 0.29
C PHE A 368 -20.51 -5.57 0.53
N ASP A 369 -21.70 -5.06 0.29
CA ASP A 369 -22.91 -5.86 0.17
C ASP A 369 -23.21 -6.09 -1.32
N GLY A 370 -24.17 -6.95 -1.61
CA GLY A 370 -24.62 -7.21 -2.98
C GLY A 370 -25.70 -8.28 -3.02
N LYS A 371 -26.33 -8.41 -4.17
CA LYS A 371 -27.25 -9.50 -4.48
C LYS A 371 -26.47 -10.79 -4.69
N LEU A 372 -27.10 -11.92 -4.39
CA LEU A 372 -26.51 -13.22 -4.75
C LEU A 372 -26.97 -13.64 -6.15
N MET A 373 -26.02 -14.10 -6.94
CA MET A 373 -26.19 -14.51 -8.33
C MET A 373 -25.78 -15.96 -8.48
N VAL A 374 -26.56 -16.75 -9.22
CA VAL A 374 -26.28 -18.17 -9.48
C VAL A 374 -26.11 -18.44 -10.96
N ALA A 375 -25.22 -19.36 -11.30
CA ALA A 375 -25.01 -19.87 -12.66
C ALA A 375 -24.74 -21.37 -12.61
N GLU A 376 -24.89 -22.06 -13.75
CA GLU A 376 -24.53 -23.46 -13.89
C GLU A 376 -23.38 -23.66 -14.86
N VAL A 377 -22.47 -24.57 -14.52
CA VAL A 377 -21.33 -24.95 -15.35
C VAL A 377 -21.14 -26.46 -15.36
N ASP A 378 -20.41 -26.99 -16.34
CA ASP A 378 -19.89 -28.35 -16.32
C ASP A 378 -18.60 -28.48 -15.46
N GLY A 379 -18.14 -29.73 -15.29
CA GLY A 379 -16.96 -30.00 -14.46
C GLY A 379 -15.66 -29.42 -15.01
N GLU A 380 -15.52 -29.31 -16.34
CA GLU A 380 -14.32 -28.75 -16.96
C GLU A 380 -14.23 -27.24 -16.70
N ALA A 381 -15.33 -26.53 -16.92
CA ALA A 381 -15.41 -25.10 -16.64
C ALA A 381 -15.17 -24.81 -15.16
N LEU A 382 -15.77 -25.59 -14.25
CA LEU A 382 -15.54 -25.45 -12.81
C LEU A 382 -14.05 -25.65 -12.44
N ALA A 383 -13.41 -26.69 -12.99
CA ALA A 383 -11.99 -26.95 -12.74
C ALA A 383 -11.09 -25.81 -13.19
N GLN A 384 -11.40 -25.17 -14.33
CA GLN A 384 -10.68 -23.98 -14.82
C GLN A 384 -10.89 -22.77 -13.89
N ILE A 385 -12.11 -22.56 -13.40
CA ILE A 385 -12.43 -21.48 -12.45
C ILE A 385 -11.68 -21.69 -11.14
N LEU A 386 -11.74 -22.88 -10.55
CA LEU A 386 -11.12 -23.17 -9.25
C LEU A 386 -9.59 -22.99 -9.25
N LYS A 387 -8.92 -23.19 -10.38
CA LYS A 387 -7.47 -22.91 -10.53
C LYS A 387 -7.10 -21.44 -10.34
N ARG A 388 -8.04 -20.53 -10.45
CA ARG A 388 -7.86 -19.08 -10.29
C ARG A 388 -8.27 -18.59 -8.89
N CYS A 389 -8.79 -19.47 -8.04
CA CYS A 389 -9.31 -19.14 -6.71
C CYS A 389 -8.27 -19.40 -5.62
N ASN A 390 -8.55 -18.89 -4.41
CA ASN A 390 -7.78 -19.17 -3.19
C ASN A 390 -6.27 -18.93 -3.35
N GLN A 391 -5.87 -17.75 -3.88
CA GLN A 391 -4.50 -17.40 -4.20
C GLN A 391 -3.71 -16.76 -3.03
N ASP A 392 -4.14 -16.98 -1.81
CA ASP A 392 -3.50 -16.50 -0.57
C ASP A 392 -2.25 -17.30 -0.16
N GLY A 393 -1.99 -18.45 -0.80
CA GLY A 393 -0.83 -19.30 -0.56
C GLY A 393 0.39 -18.99 -1.44
N ASP A 394 1.32 -19.93 -1.48
CA ASP A 394 2.51 -19.88 -2.35
C ASP A 394 2.12 -20.22 -3.80
N ILE A 395 1.79 -19.20 -4.55
CA ILE A 395 1.35 -19.27 -5.94
C ILE A 395 2.46 -18.67 -6.82
N PRO A 396 2.90 -19.37 -7.88
CA PRO A 396 3.85 -18.82 -8.84
C PRO A 396 3.37 -17.49 -9.42
N LEU A 397 4.26 -16.51 -9.61
CA LEU A 397 3.92 -15.19 -10.13
C LEU A 397 3.10 -15.25 -11.42
N ALA A 398 3.46 -16.15 -12.34
CA ALA A 398 2.77 -16.33 -13.62
C ALA A 398 1.30 -16.78 -13.49
N ALA A 399 0.93 -17.43 -12.38
CA ALA A 399 -0.42 -17.90 -12.10
C ALA A 399 -1.27 -16.89 -11.29
N ARG A 400 -0.66 -15.85 -10.71
CA ARG A 400 -1.40 -14.82 -9.97
C ARG A 400 -2.26 -13.99 -10.91
N THR A 401 -3.50 -13.76 -10.50
CA THR A 401 -4.51 -13.06 -11.34
C THR A 401 -4.85 -11.67 -10.84
N GLY A 402 -4.25 -11.21 -9.75
CA GLY A 402 -4.64 -9.99 -9.04
C GLY A 402 -5.87 -10.27 -8.19
N ASP A 403 -6.97 -9.62 -8.50
CA ASP A 403 -8.26 -9.97 -7.90
C ASP A 403 -8.60 -11.44 -8.14
N TYR A 404 -8.82 -12.18 -7.06
CA TYR A 404 -9.24 -13.57 -7.11
C TYR A 404 -10.47 -13.80 -6.21
N LEU A 405 -11.05 -15.00 -6.30
CA LEU A 405 -12.20 -15.41 -5.49
C LEU A 405 -11.76 -16.42 -4.41
N TYR A 406 -12.21 -16.23 -3.19
CA TYR A 406 -12.32 -17.34 -2.27
C TYR A 406 -13.43 -18.29 -2.74
N ALA A 407 -13.15 -19.58 -2.81
CA ALA A 407 -14.08 -20.60 -3.29
C ALA A 407 -14.23 -21.72 -2.24
N MET A 408 -15.45 -22.08 -1.94
CA MET A 408 -15.76 -23.22 -1.03
C MET A 408 -16.98 -24.01 -1.49
N PRO A 409 -16.93 -25.35 -1.41
CA PRO A 409 -15.75 -26.16 -1.09
C PRO A 409 -14.70 -26.12 -2.19
N GLU A 410 -13.42 -26.25 -1.83
CA GLU A 410 -12.30 -26.27 -2.80
C GLU A 410 -12.33 -27.51 -3.70
N LYS A 411 -12.90 -28.60 -3.21
CA LYS A 411 -13.08 -29.88 -3.91
C LYS A 411 -14.52 -30.32 -3.78
N PRO A 412 -15.42 -29.84 -4.63
CA PRO A 412 -16.81 -30.25 -4.61
C PRO A 412 -16.96 -31.73 -5.02
N GLU A 413 -18.04 -32.34 -4.60
CA GLU A 413 -18.43 -33.70 -5.05
C GLU A 413 -18.57 -33.77 -6.56
N VAL A 414 -18.14 -34.87 -7.16
CA VAL A 414 -18.17 -35.05 -8.63
C VAL A 414 -19.61 -35.12 -9.14
N LYS A 415 -19.96 -34.22 -10.06
CA LYS A 415 -21.26 -34.09 -10.72
C LYS A 415 -21.09 -33.79 -12.21
N GLU A 416 -22.14 -34.00 -12.97
CA GLU A 416 -22.18 -33.58 -14.38
C GLU A 416 -22.32 -32.06 -14.50
N ARG A 417 -23.16 -31.43 -13.67
CA ARG A 417 -23.40 -29.99 -13.63
C ARG A 417 -23.25 -29.48 -12.22
N TYR A 418 -22.75 -28.25 -12.10
CA TYR A 418 -22.50 -27.58 -10.84
C TYR A 418 -23.20 -26.24 -10.81
N LYS A 419 -23.93 -25.97 -9.72
CA LYS A 419 -24.51 -24.68 -9.43
C LYS A 419 -23.51 -23.84 -8.66
N LEU A 420 -23.14 -22.69 -9.20
CA LEU A 420 -22.26 -21.69 -8.58
C LEU A 420 -23.08 -20.58 -7.95
N VAL A 421 -22.53 -19.93 -6.91
CA VAL A 421 -23.10 -18.69 -6.36
C VAL A 421 -21.98 -17.69 -6.10
N CYS A 422 -22.21 -16.41 -6.43
CA CYS A 422 -21.34 -15.28 -6.09
C CYS A 422 -22.19 -14.02 -5.85
N ASN A 423 -21.52 -12.87 -5.53
CA ASN A 423 -22.22 -11.59 -5.52
C ASN A 423 -22.35 -11.01 -6.94
N ASP A 424 -23.23 -10.02 -7.10
CA ASP A 424 -23.51 -9.34 -8.36
C ASP A 424 -22.29 -8.63 -8.97
N TRP A 425 -21.38 -8.10 -8.13
CA TRP A 425 -20.12 -7.52 -8.61
C TRP A 425 -19.24 -8.56 -9.32
N SER A 426 -19.03 -9.72 -8.70
CA SER A 426 -18.26 -10.80 -9.31
C SER A 426 -18.91 -11.35 -10.57
N ALA A 427 -20.24 -11.47 -10.57
CA ALA A 427 -21.02 -11.89 -11.75
C ALA A 427 -20.89 -10.90 -12.91
N THR A 428 -20.93 -9.59 -12.63
CA THR A 428 -20.76 -8.53 -13.65
C THR A 428 -19.34 -8.52 -14.22
N ASN A 429 -18.33 -8.73 -13.36
CA ASN A 429 -16.92 -8.73 -13.73
C ASN A 429 -16.36 -10.14 -13.96
N GLN A 430 -17.18 -11.05 -14.47
CA GLN A 430 -16.86 -12.48 -14.58
C GLN A 430 -15.59 -12.78 -15.36
N LYS A 431 -15.21 -11.97 -16.35
CA LYS A 431 -13.97 -12.15 -17.12
C LYS A 431 -12.74 -12.02 -16.23
N SER A 432 -12.72 -11.05 -15.33
CA SER A 432 -11.64 -10.82 -14.39
C SER A 432 -11.57 -11.95 -13.35
N TYR A 433 -12.69 -12.23 -12.69
CA TYR A 433 -12.76 -13.17 -11.57
C TYR A 433 -12.77 -14.64 -12.01
N PHE A 434 -13.65 -15.01 -12.93
CA PHE A 434 -13.82 -16.40 -13.36
C PHE A 434 -12.97 -16.77 -14.59
N GLY A 435 -12.33 -15.76 -15.24
CA GLY A 435 -11.60 -15.96 -16.50
C GLY A 435 -12.52 -16.26 -17.69
N ARG A 436 -13.84 -16.03 -17.56
CA ARG A 436 -14.89 -16.33 -18.54
C ARG A 436 -15.78 -15.11 -18.75
N SER A 437 -16.52 -15.11 -19.87
CA SER A 437 -17.50 -14.05 -20.18
C SER A 437 -18.85 -14.62 -20.62
N ASP A 438 -19.03 -15.93 -20.46
CA ASP A 438 -20.16 -16.71 -20.98
C ASP A 438 -21.02 -17.33 -19.86
N LEU A 439 -20.79 -16.98 -18.59
CA LEU A 439 -21.57 -17.48 -17.48
C LEU A 439 -22.92 -16.77 -17.43
N ALA A 440 -24.01 -17.55 -17.50
CA ALA A 440 -25.37 -17.05 -17.45
C ALA A 440 -25.85 -16.90 -15.99
N PHE A 441 -25.44 -15.81 -15.33
CA PHE A 441 -25.85 -15.52 -13.97
C PHE A 441 -27.30 -15.05 -13.88
N THR A 442 -28.06 -15.57 -12.90
CA THR A 442 -29.40 -15.15 -12.53
C THR A 442 -29.44 -14.75 -11.06
N GLU A 443 -30.24 -13.73 -10.73
CA GLU A 443 -30.39 -13.23 -9.35
C GLU A 443 -31.16 -14.25 -8.50
N VAL A 444 -30.69 -14.44 -7.25
CA VAL A 444 -31.46 -15.15 -6.20
C VAL A 444 -32.37 -14.11 -5.52
N PRO A 445 -33.70 -14.21 -5.70
CA PRO A 445 -34.61 -13.19 -5.19
C PRO A 445 -34.50 -13.00 -3.67
N ASP A 446 -34.53 -11.75 -3.23
CA ASP A 446 -34.59 -11.34 -1.81
C ASP A 446 -33.44 -11.84 -0.92
N VAL A 447 -32.31 -12.26 -1.50
CA VAL A 447 -31.14 -12.72 -0.76
C VAL A 447 -29.95 -11.80 -1.01
N LYS A 448 -29.39 -11.23 0.06
CA LYS A 448 -28.19 -10.38 0.02
C LYS A 448 -27.03 -11.02 0.74
N LEU A 449 -25.82 -10.66 0.30
CA LEU A 449 -24.56 -11.18 0.83
C LEU A 449 -24.43 -10.93 2.34
N LYS A 450 -24.43 -9.67 2.79
CA LYS A 450 -24.27 -9.34 4.21
C LYS A 450 -25.36 -9.92 5.11
N GLN A 451 -26.59 -9.91 4.64
CA GLN A 451 -27.71 -10.52 5.39
C GLN A 451 -27.52 -12.03 5.58
N THR A 452 -27.04 -12.72 4.54
CA THR A 452 -26.75 -14.16 4.61
C THR A 452 -25.65 -14.45 5.62
N VAL A 453 -24.57 -13.66 5.60
CA VAL A 453 -23.42 -13.83 6.49
C VAL A 453 -23.82 -13.54 7.95
N LEU A 454 -24.57 -12.48 8.21
CA LEU A 454 -25.08 -12.16 9.55
C LEU A 454 -25.95 -13.28 10.12
N GLY A 455 -26.78 -13.89 9.29
CA GLY A 455 -27.59 -15.06 9.70
C GLY A 455 -26.78 -16.33 10.02
N GLY A 456 -25.52 -16.37 9.62
CA GLY A 456 -24.59 -17.47 9.91
C GLY A 456 -23.61 -17.19 11.06
N LEU A 457 -23.60 -15.96 11.60
CA LEU A 457 -22.87 -15.62 12.81
C LEU A 457 -23.74 -15.91 14.03
N SER A 458 -23.44 -16.94 14.77
CA SER A 458 -24.25 -17.43 15.91
C SER A 458 -23.61 -17.04 17.25
#